data_fb0c73507320bc0b75d7f1c2235a17db
#
_entry.id   fb0c73507320bc0b75d7f1c2235a17db
#
_cell.length_a   1.000
_cell.length_b   1.000
_cell.length_c   1.000
_cell.angle_alpha   90.00
_cell.angle_beta   90.00
_cell.angle_gamma   90.00
#
_symmetry.space_group_name_H-M   'P 1'
#
loop_
_entity.id
_entity.type
_entity.pdbx_description
1 polymer ?
#
loop_
_entity_poly.entity_id
_entity_poly.type
_entity_poly.pdbx_seq_one_letter_code
_entity_poly.pdbx_strand_id
1 'polypeptide(L)'
;MRPFLYSATACIVVIASAGCQGEYRSDANKLANTWAQGDYPAAATLAYKDAREEARHKKNRVVYFLEGGRAAQAAGDYETSVECFDAAFVDTFPYMKESPEATVSEAILTTATNATTSRYRGTPNDRIMLHAANALNFMAMGHMADARVELNRAVLWAEDAKHRYGKAIELAAEKNSKKVHEASSQWESKRDESWSDSTNNVMNNNTHRIMGDHYGHLPSSEAYAHYVNPWAMHLDAIFRISGTDQAYGNDFVLAKSSLNEISQTTPSLQAHLQPEITWATDRATPPPTTWVYFMNGMGPHLKQEKIAMPIPLSGGFTMPTLALPKMIFNDDRIDTMTIETNTGAATETTLLSDTASIVSWQFKERLPLIISHEAIRATAKAIATYAAMRMAQEAQNAWVSLFAIGTLIYQVGSAQADLRCWRTMPAEIHVARIGTPADGTLRFSTPDGRAIGIASVTPNESNIVVVSLPSAAAPTASIMPVQLTGPREPYTPTFSLKPPPEVEETDDETATADDASRETSASASP
;
A
#
# COMPACT_ATOMS: atom_id res chain seq x y z
N MET A 1 -12.70 -31.08 -35.59
CA MET A 1 -11.41 -30.87 -34.85
C MET A 1 -11.17 -29.45 -34.34
N ARG A 2 -11.63 -28.40 -35.02
CA ARG A 2 -11.44 -27.00 -34.55
C ARG A 2 -12.15 -26.61 -33.23
N PRO A 3 -13.37 -27.09 -32.88
CA PRO A 3 -14.00 -26.68 -31.60
C PRO A 3 -13.32 -27.26 -30.34
N PHE A 4 -12.60 -28.37 -30.46
CA PHE A 4 -11.90 -29.00 -29.33
C PHE A 4 -10.68 -28.21 -28.87
N LEU A 5 -9.99 -27.53 -29.80
CA LEU A 5 -8.84 -26.65 -29.45
C LEU A 5 -9.27 -25.40 -28.66
N TYR A 6 -10.42 -24.80 -29.01
CA TYR A 6 -10.90 -23.60 -28.27
C TYR A 6 -11.38 -23.95 -26.86
N SER A 7 -11.98 -25.13 -26.65
CA SER A 7 -12.39 -25.57 -25.30
C SER A 7 -11.18 -25.88 -24.41
N ALA A 8 -10.14 -26.52 -24.94
CA ALA A 8 -8.91 -26.81 -24.22
C ALA A 8 -8.15 -25.52 -23.88
N THR A 9 -8.09 -24.57 -24.80
CA THR A 9 -7.43 -23.26 -24.57
C THR A 9 -8.19 -22.44 -23.52
N ALA A 10 -9.52 -22.43 -23.52
CA ALA A 10 -10.31 -21.77 -22.49
C ALA A 10 -10.10 -22.39 -21.11
N CYS A 11 -10.05 -23.72 -20.98
CA CYS A 11 -9.74 -24.39 -19.71
C CYS A 11 -8.31 -24.08 -19.20
N ILE A 12 -7.32 -24.00 -20.09
CA ILE A 12 -5.93 -23.69 -19.72
C ILE A 12 -5.82 -22.24 -19.22
N VAL A 13 -6.51 -21.29 -19.86
CA VAL A 13 -6.52 -19.87 -19.41
C VAL A 13 -7.17 -19.72 -18.04
N VAL A 14 -8.21 -20.51 -17.73
CA VAL A 14 -8.89 -20.51 -16.42
C VAL A 14 -7.99 -21.05 -15.30
N ILE A 15 -7.28 -22.13 -15.58
CA ILE A 15 -6.36 -22.74 -14.60
C ILE A 15 -5.20 -21.79 -14.32
N ALA A 16 -4.66 -21.11 -15.34
CA ALA A 16 -3.59 -20.13 -15.17
C ALA A 16 -4.01 -18.89 -14.37
N SER A 17 -5.25 -18.39 -14.56
CA SER A 17 -5.74 -17.22 -13.82
C SER A 17 -6.10 -17.53 -12.36
N ALA A 18 -6.55 -18.76 -12.07
CA ALA A 18 -6.79 -19.22 -10.71
C ALA A 18 -5.48 -19.45 -9.92
N GLY A 19 -4.41 -19.86 -10.61
CA GLY A 19 -3.09 -20.07 -10.01
C GLY A 19 -2.47 -18.81 -9.43
N CYS A 20 -2.44 -17.70 -10.18
CA CYS A 20 -1.79 -16.46 -9.76
C CYS A 20 -2.37 -15.82 -8.50
N GLN A 21 -3.67 -15.96 -8.21
CA GLN A 21 -4.23 -15.39 -6.99
C GLN A 21 -4.03 -16.31 -5.77
N GLY A 22 -4.00 -17.62 -6.00
CA GLY A 22 -3.63 -18.60 -4.97
C GLY A 22 -2.21 -18.35 -4.47
N GLU A 23 -1.29 -18.05 -5.38
CA GLU A 23 0.10 -17.73 -5.11
C GLU A 23 0.23 -16.43 -4.29
N TYR A 24 -0.32 -15.30 -4.76
CA TYR A 24 -0.31 -14.04 -3.99
C TYR A 24 -0.87 -14.22 -2.56
N ARG A 25 -1.98 -14.92 -2.38
CA ARG A 25 -2.55 -15.16 -1.05
C ARG A 25 -1.64 -15.98 -0.14
N SER A 26 -0.97 -16.98 -0.71
CA SER A 26 0.00 -17.80 0.01
C SER A 26 1.16 -16.97 0.51
N ASP A 27 1.78 -16.20 -0.39
CA ASP A 27 2.94 -15.36 -0.11
C ASP A 27 2.60 -14.26 0.88
N ALA A 28 1.49 -13.53 0.67
CA ALA A 28 1.02 -12.48 1.57
C ALA A 28 0.69 -13.03 2.97
N ASN A 29 0.15 -14.25 3.10
CA ASN A 29 -0.09 -14.86 4.40
C ASN A 29 1.21 -15.30 5.08
N LYS A 30 2.15 -15.87 4.33
CA LYS A 30 3.45 -16.27 4.86
C LYS A 30 4.23 -15.05 5.37
N LEU A 31 4.30 -14.00 4.56
CA LEU A 31 4.93 -12.73 4.96
C LEU A 31 4.26 -12.16 6.21
N ALA A 32 2.93 -12.04 6.23
CA ALA A 32 2.20 -11.48 7.36
C ALA A 32 2.42 -12.26 8.66
N ASN A 33 2.51 -13.59 8.60
CA ASN A 33 2.78 -14.41 9.76
C ASN A 33 4.21 -14.22 10.29
N THR A 34 5.22 -14.18 9.39
CA THR A 34 6.62 -13.92 9.76
C THR A 34 6.78 -12.51 10.33
N TRP A 35 6.12 -11.52 9.71
CA TRP A 35 6.10 -10.14 10.15
C TRP A 35 5.48 -10.00 11.56
N ALA A 36 4.31 -10.62 11.80
CA ALA A 36 3.64 -10.60 13.10
C ALA A 36 4.47 -11.21 14.23
N GLN A 37 5.40 -12.13 13.92
CA GLN A 37 6.34 -12.70 14.88
C GLN A 37 7.50 -11.77 15.25
N GLY A 38 7.65 -10.62 14.56
CA GLY A 38 8.77 -9.70 14.76
C GLY A 38 10.10 -10.20 14.20
N ASP A 39 10.07 -11.20 13.30
CA ASP A 39 11.28 -11.66 12.59
C ASP A 39 11.49 -10.83 11.33
N TYR A 40 12.01 -9.62 11.52
CA TYR A 40 12.17 -8.63 10.43
C TYR A 40 13.17 -9.08 9.35
N PRO A 41 14.33 -9.69 9.68
CA PRO A 41 15.23 -10.22 8.67
C PRO A 41 14.61 -11.32 7.80
N ALA A 42 13.88 -12.25 8.41
CA ALA A 42 13.18 -13.31 7.67
C ALA A 42 12.04 -12.73 6.81
N ALA A 43 11.26 -11.78 7.34
CA ALA A 43 10.22 -11.09 6.59
C ALA A 43 10.80 -10.31 5.40
N ALA A 44 11.93 -9.61 5.58
CA ALA A 44 12.63 -8.90 4.52
C ALA A 44 13.13 -9.85 3.43
N THR A 45 13.72 -10.97 3.81
CA THR A 45 14.20 -12.00 2.86
C THR A 45 13.05 -12.57 2.01
N LEU A 46 11.90 -12.88 2.65
CA LEU A 46 10.71 -13.37 1.96
C LEU A 46 10.16 -12.32 1.00
N ALA A 47 9.90 -11.11 1.50
CA ALA A 47 9.27 -10.05 0.72
C ALA A 47 10.16 -9.59 -0.45
N TYR A 48 11.46 -9.49 -0.26
CA TYR A 48 12.41 -9.12 -1.33
C TYR A 48 12.52 -10.20 -2.41
N LYS A 49 12.53 -11.47 -2.01
CA LYS A 49 12.50 -12.59 -2.96
C LYS A 49 11.24 -12.52 -3.83
N ASP A 50 10.07 -12.40 -3.19
CA ASP A 50 8.78 -12.35 -3.88
C ASP A 50 8.69 -11.12 -4.80
N ALA A 51 9.21 -9.94 -4.36
CA ALA A 51 9.28 -8.73 -5.18
C ALA A 51 10.17 -8.93 -6.42
N ARG A 52 11.29 -9.62 -6.30
CA ARG A 52 12.19 -9.91 -7.44
C ARG A 52 11.59 -10.93 -8.41
N GLU A 53 10.91 -11.95 -7.91
CA GLU A 53 10.21 -12.94 -8.75
C GLU A 53 9.08 -12.28 -9.53
N GLU A 54 8.29 -11.41 -8.90
CA GLU A 54 7.20 -10.63 -9.52
C GLU A 54 7.67 -9.42 -10.35
N ALA A 55 8.95 -9.03 -10.29
CA ALA A 55 9.48 -7.90 -11.06
C ALA A 55 9.25 -8.02 -12.57
N ARG A 56 9.15 -9.25 -13.09
CA ARG A 56 8.84 -9.55 -14.51
C ARG A 56 7.36 -9.47 -14.83
N HIS A 57 6.50 -9.57 -13.81
CA HIS A 57 5.04 -9.60 -13.93
C HIS A 57 4.45 -8.27 -13.45
N LYS A 58 3.92 -7.47 -14.38
CA LYS A 58 3.41 -6.12 -14.06
C LYS A 58 2.16 -6.09 -13.17
N LYS A 59 1.54 -7.25 -12.93
CA LYS A 59 0.21 -7.36 -12.31
C LYS A 59 0.21 -7.06 -10.81
N ASN A 60 1.11 -7.68 -10.05
CA ASN A 60 1.22 -7.55 -8.58
C ASN A 60 2.45 -6.74 -8.15
N ARG A 61 3.23 -6.29 -9.09
CA ARG A 61 4.54 -5.70 -8.88
C ARG A 61 4.53 -4.61 -7.80
N VAL A 62 3.59 -3.68 -7.84
CA VAL A 62 3.50 -2.59 -6.87
C VAL A 62 3.34 -3.12 -5.44
N VAL A 63 2.40 -4.04 -5.19
CA VAL A 63 2.16 -4.53 -3.82
C VAL A 63 3.36 -5.31 -3.28
N TYR A 64 4.02 -6.13 -4.09
CA TYR A 64 5.22 -6.85 -3.66
C TYR A 64 6.39 -5.91 -3.35
N PHE A 65 6.58 -4.85 -4.14
CA PHE A 65 7.62 -3.86 -3.86
C PHE A 65 7.30 -2.99 -2.63
N LEU A 66 6.03 -2.69 -2.35
CA LEU A 66 5.63 -2.02 -1.11
C LEU A 66 5.94 -2.88 0.13
N GLU A 67 5.61 -4.17 0.07
CA GLU A 67 5.94 -5.14 1.13
C GLU A 67 7.46 -5.29 1.30
N GLY A 68 8.18 -5.43 0.18
CA GLY A 68 9.65 -5.53 0.18
C GLY A 68 10.33 -4.32 0.78
N GLY A 69 9.91 -3.11 0.39
CA GLY A 69 10.45 -1.86 0.92
C GLY A 69 10.23 -1.75 2.43
N ARG A 70 9.01 -2.02 2.91
CA ARG A 70 8.70 -1.93 4.34
C ARG A 70 9.44 -2.97 5.18
N ALA A 71 9.54 -4.20 4.68
CA ALA A 71 10.23 -5.26 5.39
C ALA A 71 11.75 -5.03 5.45
N ALA A 72 12.37 -4.58 4.34
CA ALA A 72 13.78 -4.20 4.30
C ALA A 72 14.08 -3.02 5.25
N GLN A 73 13.21 -2.00 5.28
CA GLN A 73 13.30 -0.87 6.21
C GLN A 73 13.34 -1.35 7.66
N ALA A 74 12.41 -2.23 8.04
CA ALA A 74 12.33 -2.73 9.40
C ALA A 74 13.50 -3.65 9.78
N ALA A 75 14.13 -4.30 8.82
CA ALA A 75 15.34 -5.10 9.02
C ALA A 75 16.62 -4.23 9.09
N GLY A 76 16.56 -2.94 8.74
CA GLY A 76 17.70 -2.03 8.73
C GLY A 76 18.49 -1.99 7.42
N ASP A 77 17.96 -2.56 6.33
CA ASP A 77 18.51 -2.45 4.98
C ASP A 77 17.79 -1.32 4.22
N TYR A 78 18.20 -0.08 4.49
CA TYR A 78 17.55 1.10 3.92
C TYR A 78 17.81 1.26 2.43
N GLU A 79 18.95 0.82 1.94
CA GLU A 79 19.28 0.86 0.51
C GLU A 79 18.33 -0.03 -0.31
N THR A 80 18.16 -1.29 0.10
CA THR A 80 17.20 -2.20 -0.55
C THR A 80 15.77 -1.72 -0.39
N SER A 81 15.44 -1.10 0.75
CA SER A 81 14.14 -0.48 0.98
C SER A 81 13.86 0.64 -0.03
N VAL A 82 14.82 1.55 -0.26
CA VAL A 82 14.73 2.61 -1.29
C VAL A 82 14.50 2.00 -2.67
N GLU A 83 15.29 1.00 -3.08
CA GLU A 83 15.13 0.35 -4.39
C GLU A 83 13.71 -0.22 -4.58
N CYS A 84 13.16 -0.85 -3.55
CA CYS A 84 11.81 -1.39 -3.60
C CYS A 84 10.77 -0.27 -3.71
N PHE A 85 10.86 0.77 -2.89
CA PHE A 85 9.92 1.90 -2.94
C PHE A 85 10.02 2.68 -4.25
N ASP A 86 11.20 2.88 -4.81
CA ASP A 86 11.39 3.51 -6.11
C ASP A 86 10.79 2.67 -7.24
N ALA A 87 10.95 1.35 -7.20
CA ALA A 87 10.32 0.45 -8.16
C ALA A 87 8.77 0.51 -8.08
N ALA A 88 8.21 0.57 -6.87
CA ALA A 88 6.77 0.77 -6.68
C ALA A 88 6.33 2.15 -7.20
N PHE A 89 7.09 3.20 -6.93
CA PHE A 89 6.80 4.56 -7.39
C PHE A 89 6.80 4.65 -8.91
N VAL A 90 7.80 4.12 -9.62
CA VAL A 90 7.87 4.12 -11.08
C VAL A 90 6.61 3.50 -11.70
N ASP A 91 6.08 2.44 -11.11
CA ASP A 91 4.86 1.78 -11.60
C ASP A 91 3.57 2.54 -11.23
N THR A 92 3.58 3.37 -10.19
CA THR A 92 2.41 4.18 -9.78
C THR A 92 2.40 5.58 -10.38
N PHE A 93 3.56 6.14 -10.73
CA PHE A 93 3.71 7.50 -11.23
C PHE A 93 2.88 7.83 -12.49
N PRO A 94 2.74 6.95 -13.49
CA PRO A 94 1.90 7.23 -14.66
C PRO A 94 0.47 7.60 -14.29
N TYR A 95 -0.07 7.04 -13.20
CA TYR A 95 -1.45 7.30 -12.75
C TYR A 95 -1.67 8.71 -12.17
N MET A 96 -0.59 9.41 -11.80
CA MET A 96 -0.67 10.83 -11.43
C MET A 96 -0.97 11.74 -12.65
N LYS A 97 -0.59 11.30 -13.84
CA LYS A 97 -0.80 12.04 -15.10
C LYS A 97 -2.06 11.61 -15.86
N GLU A 98 -2.63 10.46 -15.51
CA GLU A 98 -3.85 9.99 -16.16
C GLU A 98 -5.05 10.84 -15.74
N SER A 99 -5.92 11.15 -16.71
CA SER A 99 -7.19 11.78 -16.35
C SER A 99 -8.07 10.80 -15.55
N PRO A 100 -8.98 11.31 -14.69
CA PRO A 100 -9.96 10.46 -14.02
C PRO A 100 -10.73 9.55 -14.97
N GLU A 101 -11.01 10.04 -16.20
CA GLU A 101 -11.70 9.30 -17.26
C GLU A 101 -10.87 8.13 -17.79
N ALA A 102 -9.55 8.27 -17.93
CA ALA A 102 -8.65 7.20 -18.38
C ALA A 102 -8.55 6.08 -17.33
N THR A 103 -8.43 6.45 -16.05
CA THR A 103 -8.43 5.52 -14.91
C THR A 103 -9.70 4.67 -14.89
N VAL A 104 -10.84 5.29 -15.15
CA VAL A 104 -12.15 4.62 -15.24
C VAL A 104 -12.23 3.71 -16.47
N SER A 105 -11.69 4.14 -17.61
CA SER A 105 -11.76 3.36 -18.86
C SER A 105 -11.02 2.03 -18.75
N GLU A 106 -9.85 2.00 -18.10
CA GLU A 106 -9.11 0.75 -17.89
C GLU A 106 -9.82 -0.19 -16.90
N ALA A 107 -10.37 0.36 -15.81
CA ALA A 107 -11.19 -0.42 -14.88
C ALA A 107 -12.40 -1.07 -15.57
N ILE A 108 -12.95 -0.42 -16.59
CA ILE A 108 -14.07 -0.92 -17.38
C ILE A 108 -13.64 -1.99 -18.39
N LEU A 109 -12.49 -1.84 -19.06
CA LEU A 109 -11.96 -2.86 -19.97
C LEU A 109 -11.71 -4.20 -19.26
N THR A 110 -11.38 -4.15 -17.98
CA THR A 110 -11.22 -5.36 -17.16
C THR A 110 -12.54 -5.98 -16.67
N THR A 111 -13.70 -5.40 -17.01
CA THR A 111 -15.02 -5.94 -16.63
C THR A 111 -15.30 -7.31 -17.30
N ALA A 112 -14.73 -7.58 -18.48
CA ALA A 112 -14.86 -8.87 -19.15
C ALA A 112 -13.96 -9.98 -18.55
N THR A 113 -12.97 -9.60 -17.73
CA THR A 113 -12.01 -10.49 -17.08
C THR A 113 -12.15 -10.42 -15.56
N ASN A 114 -11.43 -11.23 -14.79
CA ASN A 114 -11.44 -11.17 -13.34
C ASN A 114 -10.83 -9.85 -12.83
N ALA A 115 -11.31 -9.35 -11.68
CA ALA A 115 -10.73 -8.16 -10.99
C ALA A 115 -9.22 -8.29 -10.76
N THR A 116 -8.74 -9.53 -10.62
CA THR A 116 -7.33 -9.88 -10.43
C THR A 116 -6.48 -9.81 -11.69
N THR A 117 -7.05 -9.57 -12.87
CA THR A 117 -6.28 -9.44 -14.13
C THR A 117 -5.72 -8.04 -14.35
N SER A 118 -6.28 -7.03 -13.70
CA SER A 118 -5.76 -5.65 -13.73
C SER A 118 -4.49 -5.52 -12.90
N ARG A 119 -3.66 -4.51 -13.23
CA ARG A 119 -2.50 -4.15 -12.42
C ARG A 119 -2.94 -3.55 -11.09
N TYR A 120 -2.27 -3.92 -10.00
CA TYR A 120 -2.41 -3.22 -8.74
C TYR A 120 -1.73 -1.84 -8.84
N ARG A 121 -2.48 -0.79 -8.54
CA ARG A 121 -2.02 0.60 -8.69
C ARG A 121 -1.68 1.28 -7.37
N GLY A 122 -1.85 0.57 -6.26
CA GLY A 122 -1.83 1.16 -4.92
C GLY A 122 -3.06 2.04 -4.65
N THR A 123 -3.43 2.14 -3.39
CA THR A 123 -4.43 3.10 -2.92
C THR A 123 -3.80 4.50 -2.80
N PRO A 124 -4.56 5.58 -2.68
CA PRO A 124 -4.01 6.89 -2.35
C PRO A 124 -3.13 6.86 -1.09
N ASN A 125 -3.59 6.17 -0.05
CA ASN A 125 -2.82 6.03 1.19
C ASN A 125 -1.51 5.26 0.98
N ASP A 126 -1.51 4.18 0.17
CA ASP A 126 -0.27 3.44 -0.14
C ASP A 126 0.80 4.35 -0.75
N ARG A 127 0.40 5.25 -1.66
CA ARG A 127 1.32 6.18 -2.33
C ARG A 127 1.87 7.24 -1.39
N ILE A 128 1.03 7.81 -0.53
CA ILE A 128 1.46 8.78 0.49
C ILE A 128 2.42 8.11 1.48
N MET A 129 2.05 6.93 2.00
CA MET A 129 2.84 6.17 2.97
C MET A 129 4.18 5.70 2.39
N LEU A 130 4.20 5.30 1.12
CA LEU A 130 5.43 4.94 0.41
C LEU A 130 6.46 6.07 0.49
N HIS A 131 6.05 7.28 0.09
CA HIS A 131 6.96 8.42 0.06
C HIS A 131 7.38 8.88 1.46
N ALA A 132 6.47 8.85 2.44
CA ALA A 132 6.82 9.16 3.82
C ALA A 132 7.80 8.12 4.42
N ALA A 133 7.61 6.84 4.12
CA ALA A 133 8.54 5.78 4.55
C ALA A 133 9.90 5.89 3.83
N ASN A 134 9.90 6.22 2.53
CA ASN A 134 11.12 6.39 1.76
C ASN A 134 11.92 7.63 2.23
N ALA A 135 11.23 8.71 2.63
CA ALA A 135 11.87 9.86 3.25
C ALA A 135 12.64 9.48 4.52
N LEU A 136 12.08 8.61 5.36
CA LEU A 136 12.78 8.10 6.56
C LEU A 136 14.03 7.30 6.19
N ASN A 137 14.01 6.49 5.12
CA ASN A 137 15.20 5.79 4.64
C ASN A 137 16.32 6.77 4.27
N PHE A 138 15.99 7.80 3.47
CA PHE A 138 16.96 8.82 3.08
C PHE A 138 17.47 9.62 4.28
N MET A 139 16.60 9.96 5.24
CA MET A 139 17.03 10.61 6.49
C MET A 139 18.00 9.73 7.29
N ALA A 140 17.71 8.43 7.43
CA ALA A 140 18.57 7.50 8.17
C ALA A 140 19.95 7.31 7.51
N MET A 141 20.00 7.39 6.18
CA MET A 141 21.26 7.37 5.41
C MET A 141 21.96 8.74 5.34
N GLY A 142 21.35 9.81 5.92
CA GLY A 142 21.92 11.15 5.88
C GLY A 142 21.66 11.95 4.60
N HIS A 143 20.85 11.42 3.68
CA HIS A 143 20.52 12.02 2.39
C HIS A 143 19.31 12.98 2.50
N MET A 144 19.48 14.09 3.20
CA MET A 144 18.38 14.99 3.58
C MET A 144 17.70 15.68 2.39
N ALA A 145 18.45 15.97 1.32
CA ALA A 145 17.90 16.54 0.10
C ALA A 145 16.92 15.56 -0.59
N ASP A 146 17.27 14.29 -0.65
CA ASP A 146 16.40 13.24 -1.21
C ASP A 146 15.19 12.99 -0.31
N ALA A 147 15.38 13.02 1.02
CA ALA A 147 14.28 12.96 1.96
C ALA A 147 13.24 14.08 1.74
N ARG A 148 13.70 15.32 1.48
CA ARG A 148 12.83 16.45 1.15
C ARG A 148 12.04 16.21 -0.14
N VAL A 149 12.66 15.61 -1.15
CA VAL A 149 11.98 15.26 -2.40
C VAL A 149 10.84 14.27 -2.13
N GLU A 150 11.10 13.27 -1.31
CA GLU A 150 10.09 12.27 -0.96
C GLU A 150 8.94 12.86 -0.14
N LEU A 151 9.23 13.73 0.83
CA LEU A 151 8.19 14.43 1.60
C LEU A 151 7.32 15.32 0.71
N ASN A 152 7.93 16.06 -0.22
CA ASN A 152 7.17 16.84 -1.21
C ASN A 152 6.28 15.95 -2.09
N ARG A 153 6.75 14.76 -2.48
CA ARG A 153 5.95 13.78 -3.23
C ARG A 153 4.77 13.28 -2.40
N ALA A 154 4.96 13.00 -1.11
CA ALA A 154 3.87 12.61 -0.21
C ALA A 154 2.76 13.67 -0.17
N VAL A 155 3.14 14.95 -0.04
CA VAL A 155 2.19 16.08 -0.06
C VAL A 155 1.47 16.18 -1.41
N LEU A 156 2.19 16.06 -2.53
CA LEU A 156 1.60 16.10 -3.88
C LEU A 156 0.58 14.98 -4.10
N TRP A 157 0.86 13.76 -3.62
CA TRP A 157 -0.09 12.65 -3.69
C TRP A 157 -1.31 12.86 -2.80
N ALA A 158 -1.15 13.49 -1.63
CA ALA A 158 -2.27 13.84 -0.76
C ALA A 158 -3.20 14.88 -1.44
N GLU A 159 -2.63 15.91 -2.04
CA GLU A 159 -3.40 16.91 -2.80
C GLU A 159 -4.08 16.31 -4.05
N ASP A 160 -3.38 15.45 -4.78
CA ASP A 160 -3.96 14.73 -5.92
C ASP A 160 -5.15 13.85 -5.49
N ALA A 161 -5.02 13.16 -4.36
CA ALA A 161 -6.09 12.34 -3.82
C ALA A 161 -7.34 13.16 -3.48
N LYS A 162 -7.17 14.34 -2.85
CA LYS A 162 -8.28 15.25 -2.53
C LYS A 162 -9.05 15.67 -3.78
N HIS A 163 -8.36 16.02 -4.88
CA HIS A 163 -8.97 16.64 -6.04
C HIS A 163 -9.47 15.65 -7.10
N ARG A 164 -8.81 14.51 -7.27
CA ARG A 164 -9.08 13.62 -8.41
C ARG A 164 -9.77 12.33 -8.03
N TYR A 165 -9.46 11.78 -6.87
CA TYR A 165 -9.91 10.43 -6.55
C TYR A 165 -11.42 10.36 -6.33
N GLY A 166 -11.99 11.31 -5.60
CA GLY A 166 -13.44 11.42 -5.43
C GLY A 166 -14.15 11.57 -6.77
N LYS A 167 -13.64 12.47 -7.64
CA LYS A 167 -14.18 12.67 -8.99
C LYS A 167 -14.05 11.41 -9.87
N ALA A 168 -12.96 10.65 -9.75
CA ALA A 168 -12.78 9.41 -10.50
C ALA A 168 -13.80 8.35 -10.08
N ILE A 169 -14.13 8.22 -8.79
CA ILE A 169 -15.16 7.31 -8.29
C ILE A 169 -16.52 7.71 -8.84
N GLU A 170 -16.88 8.98 -8.79
CA GLU A 170 -18.16 9.50 -9.30
C GLU A 170 -18.33 9.23 -10.79
N LEU A 171 -17.34 9.56 -11.61
CA LEU A 171 -17.32 9.28 -13.05
C LEU A 171 -17.40 7.79 -13.37
N ALA A 172 -16.74 6.95 -12.56
CA ALA A 172 -16.79 5.51 -12.71
C ALA A 172 -18.19 4.95 -12.40
N ALA A 173 -18.83 5.45 -11.38
CA ALA A 173 -20.22 5.08 -11.03
C ALA A 173 -21.20 5.46 -12.15
N GLU A 174 -21.06 6.67 -12.73
CA GLU A 174 -21.89 7.13 -13.85
C GLU A 174 -21.69 6.26 -15.11
N LYS A 175 -20.44 5.97 -15.50
CA LYS A 175 -20.15 5.12 -16.65
C LYS A 175 -20.62 3.68 -16.46
N ASN A 176 -20.54 3.15 -15.24
CA ASN A 176 -21.08 1.84 -14.92
C ASN A 176 -22.60 1.78 -15.11
N SER A 177 -23.31 2.78 -14.61
CA SER A 177 -24.76 2.88 -14.81
C SER A 177 -25.12 2.87 -16.30
N LYS A 178 -24.41 3.63 -17.13
CA LYS A 178 -24.60 3.62 -18.60
C LYS A 178 -24.33 2.26 -19.23
N LYS A 179 -23.27 1.53 -18.80
CA LYS A 179 -22.97 0.21 -19.32
C LYS A 179 -23.93 -0.88 -18.89
N VAL A 180 -24.46 -0.81 -17.67
CA VAL A 180 -25.58 -1.68 -17.25
C VAL A 180 -26.75 -1.47 -18.17
N HIS A 181 -27.06 -0.20 -18.48
CA HIS A 181 -28.14 0.15 -19.40
C HIS A 181 -27.87 -0.34 -20.84
N GLU A 182 -26.66 -0.16 -21.38
CA GLU A 182 -26.27 -0.65 -22.71
C GLU A 182 -26.26 -2.19 -22.80
N ALA A 183 -25.75 -2.89 -21.78
CA ALA A 183 -25.76 -4.35 -21.73
C ALA A 183 -27.18 -4.90 -21.64
N SER A 184 -28.07 -4.23 -20.91
CA SER A 184 -29.49 -4.57 -20.87
C SER A 184 -30.17 -4.27 -22.21
N SER A 185 -29.92 -3.12 -22.84
CA SER A 185 -30.54 -2.68 -24.10
C SER A 185 -30.10 -3.51 -25.32
N GLN A 186 -28.89 -4.02 -25.40
CA GLN A 186 -28.46 -4.97 -26.43
C GLN A 186 -29.26 -6.29 -26.40
N TRP A 187 -29.77 -6.65 -25.23
CA TRP A 187 -30.69 -7.76 -25.06
C TRP A 187 -32.14 -7.39 -25.34
N GLU A 188 -32.50 -6.14 -25.12
CA GLU A 188 -33.83 -5.57 -25.27
C GLU A 188 -34.26 -5.32 -26.72
N SER A 189 -33.31 -5.22 -27.67
CA SER A 189 -33.68 -5.09 -29.09
C SER A 189 -34.62 -6.21 -29.59
N LYS A 190 -34.98 -7.11 -28.68
CA LYS A 190 -35.96 -8.17 -28.89
C LYS A 190 -37.10 -8.25 -27.87
N ARG A 191 -37.19 -7.38 -26.83
CA ARG A 191 -38.26 -7.39 -25.82
C ARG A 191 -38.32 -6.08 -24.96
N ASP A 192 -39.52 -5.77 -24.47
CA ASP A 192 -40.04 -4.64 -23.72
C ASP A 192 -39.08 -3.77 -22.86
N GLU A 193 -39.21 -2.42 -22.97
CA GLU A 193 -38.56 -1.38 -22.15
C GLU A 193 -38.76 -1.54 -20.64
N SER A 194 -39.85 -2.19 -20.21
CA SER A 194 -40.17 -2.41 -18.78
C SER A 194 -39.18 -3.32 -18.05
N TRP A 195 -38.37 -4.11 -18.78
CA TRP A 195 -37.42 -5.04 -18.18
C TRP A 195 -36.11 -4.37 -17.78
N SER A 196 -35.65 -3.34 -18.53
CA SER A 196 -34.42 -2.59 -18.21
C SER A 196 -34.54 -1.83 -16.90
N ASP A 197 -35.64 -1.15 -16.72
CA ASP A 197 -35.91 -0.37 -15.50
C ASP A 197 -36.05 -1.28 -14.27
N SER A 198 -36.70 -2.44 -14.44
CA SER A 198 -36.77 -3.45 -13.39
C SER A 198 -35.40 -3.99 -12.99
N THR A 199 -34.53 -4.28 -13.96
CA THR A 199 -33.20 -4.83 -13.69
C THR A 199 -32.29 -3.80 -13.02
N ASN A 200 -32.31 -2.54 -13.49
CA ASN A 200 -31.55 -1.45 -12.89
C ASN A 200 -32.02 -1.17 -11.44
N ASN A 201 -33.31 -1.15 -11.19
CA ASN A 201 -33.86 -0.99 -9.86
C ASN A 201 -33.47 -2.15 -8.92
N VAL A 202 -33.56 -3.39 -9.39
CA VAL A 202 -33.12 -4.57 -8.63
C VAL A 202 -31.62 -4.53 -8.35
N MET A 203 -30.78 -4.10 -9.30
CA MET A 203 -29.34 -3.98 -9.09
C MET A 203 -29.00 -2.89 -8.10
N ASN A 204 -29.62 -1.70 -8.19
CA ASN A 204 -29.42 -0.61 -7.24
C ASN A 204 -29.89 -1.02 -5.83
N ASN A 205 -31.08 -1.61 -5.70
CA ASN A 205 -31.59 -2.08 -4.41
C ASN A 205 -30.70 -3.19 -3.81
N ASN A 206 -30.20 -4.12 -4.63
CA ASN A 206 -29.27 -5.15 -4.17
C ASN A 206 -27.92 -4.54 -3.76
N THR A 207 -27.41 -3.53 -4.46
CA THR A 207 -26.18 -2.84 -4.07
C THR A 207 -26.34 -2.17 -2.72
N HIS A 208 -27.45 -1.43 -2.49
CA HIS A 208 -27.73 -0.81 -1.20
C HIS A 208 -27.88 -1.85 -0.08
N ARG A 209 -28.57 -2.97 -0.36
CA ARG A 209 -28.72 -4.06 0.62
C ARG A 209 -27.39 -4.70 0.96
N ILE A 210 -26.56 -5.03 -0.04
CA ILE A 210 -25.22 -5.58 0.17
C ILE A 210 -24.35 -4.60 0.98
N MET A 211 -24.42 -3.30 0.68
CA MET A 211 -23.72 -2.28 1.44
C MET A 211 -24.14 -2.25 2.91
N GLY A 212 -25.45 -2.32 3.19
CA GLY A 212 -25.98 -2.34 4.56
C GLY A 212 -25.63 -3.63 5.31
N ASP A 213 -25.93 -4.78 4.71
CA ASP A 213 -25.84 -6.08 5.37
C ASP A 213 -24.39 -6.54 5.60
N HIS A 214 -23.48 -6.27 4.65
CA HIS A 214 -22.11 -6.81 4.67
C HIS A 214 -21.05 -5.78 5.03
N TYR A 215 -21.30 -4.48 4.83
CA TYR A 215 -20.31 -3.41 5.01
C TYR A 215 -20.75 -2.29 5.97
N GLY A 216 -21.94 -2.38 6.55
CA GLY A 216 -22.46 -1.38 7.50
C GLY A 216 -21.58 -1.23 8.76
N HIS A 217 -20.77 -2.23 9.09
CA HIS A 217 -19.85 -2.22 10.23
C HIS A 217 -18.55 -1.44 9.99
N LEU A 218 -18.26 -1.05 8.73
CA LEU A 218 -17.03 -0.33 8.43
C LEU A 218 -17.07 1.08 9.06
N PRO A 219 -15.98 1.52 9.69
CA PRO A 219 -15.89 2.86 10.24
C PRO A 219 -16.23 3.93 9.21
N SER A 220 -17.03 4.91 9.64
CA SER A 220 -17.40 6.08 8.84
C SER A 220 -16.78 7.33 9.47
N SER A 221 -15.45 7.40 9.53
CA SER A 221 -14.78 8.56 10.09
C SER A 221 -14.71 9.69 9.07
N GLU A 222 -15.53 10.73 9.27
CA GLU A 222 -15.45 11.98 8.49
C GLU A 222 -14.09 12.70 8.67
N ALA A 223 -13.37 12.40 9.76
CA ALA A 223 -12.04 12.98 10.02
C ALA A 223 -11.03 12.70 8.91
N TYR A 224 -11.22 11.62 8.14
CA TYR A 224 -10.33 11.23 7.04
C TYR A 224 -10.94 11.46 5.65
N ALA A 225 -12.08 12.17 5.57
CA ALA A 225 -12.85 12.42 4.35
C ALA A 225 -12.07 13.17 3.24
N HIS A 226 -10.90 13.75 3.56
CA HIS A 226 -10.09 14.51 2.63
C HIS A 226 -8.77 13.84 2.28
N TYR A 227 -8.66 12.50 2.44
CA TYR A 227 -7.41 11.76 2.17
C TYR A 227 -6.21 12.25 2.99
N VAL A 228 -6.47 12.85 4.15
CA VAL A 228 -5.44 13.33 5.06
C VAL A 228 -4.73 12.14 5.69
N ASN A 229 -3.40 12.15 5.64
CA ASN A 229 -2.58 11.23 6.41
C ASN A 229 -1.80 12.04 7.46
N PRO A 230 -2.28 12.08 8.72
CA PRO A 230 -1.68 12.92 9.75
C PRO A 230 -0.21 12.61 10.01
N TRP A 231 0.21 11.34 9.88
CA TRP A 231 1.61 10.98 10.09
C TRP A 231 2.53 11.56 9.00
N ALA A 232 2.19 11.42 7.72
CA ALA A 232 2.99 11.96 6.64
C ALA A 232 3.10 13.49 6.71
N MET A 233 1.99 14.16 7.07
CA MET A 233 1.95 15.61 7.27
C MET A 233 2.79 16.05 8.48
N HIS A 234 2.73 15.31 9.59
CA HIS A 234 3.51 15.61 10.79
C HIS A 234 5.00 15.39 10.52
N LEU A 235 5.37 14.30 9.84
CA LEU A 235 6.76 14.01 9.47
C LEU A 235 7.36 15.13 8.60
N ASP A 236 6.62 15.61 7.59
CA ASP A 236 7.03 16.74 6.77
C ASP A 236 7.19 18.02 7.59
N ALA A 237 6.25 18.31 8.49
CA ALA A 237 6.31 19.49 9.35
C ALA A 237 7.53 19.45 10.28
N ILE A 238 7.80 18.30 10.94
CA ILE A 238 8.96 18.14 11.82
C ILE A 238 10.27 18.29 11.06
N PHE A 239 10.38 17.67 9.88
CA PHE A 239 11.54 17.84 9.01
C PHE A 239 11.81 19.31 8.69
N ARG A 240 10.77 20.08 8.35
CA ARG A 240 10.90 21.51 7.99
C ARG A 240 11.28 22.41 9.15
N ILE A 241 10.69 22.21 10.34
CA ILE A 241 11.00 23.06 11.52
C ILE A 241 12.34 22.73 12.16
N SER A 242 12.86 21.51 11.97
CA SER A 242 14.12 21.06 12.59
C SER A 242 15.37 21.70 11.98
N GLY A 243 15.26 22.37 10.83
CA GLY A 243 16.41 22.97 10.17
C GLY A 243 17.43 21.96 9.65
N THR A 244 16.99 20.77 9.31
CA THR A 244 17.79 19.61 8.87
C THR A 244 18.56 19.86 7.59
N ASP A 245 18.03 20.71 6.74
CA ASP A 245 18.55 21.13 5.45
C ASP A 245 18.55 22.67 5.42
N GLN A 246 19.08 23.28 4.36
CA GLN A 246 18.97 24.72 4.20
C GLN A 246 17.50 25.11 4.25
N ALA A 247 17.12 25.88 5.29
CA ALA A 247 15.75 26.31 5.48
C ALA A 247 15.29 27.17 4.30
N TYR A 248 14.31 26.68 3.54
CA TYR A 248 13.65 27.51 2.55
C TYR A 248 12.72 28.50 3.23
N GLY A 249 12.60 29.70 2.67
CA GLY A 249 11.89 30.82 3.33
C GLY A 249 10.43 30.57 3.67
N ASN A 250 9.79 29.52 3.13
CA ASN A 250 8.41 29.13 3.39
C ASN A 250 8.25 27.86 4.25
N ASP A 251 9.35 27.19 4.68
CA ASP A 251 9.27 25.92 5.42
C ASP A 251 8.43 26.03 6.70
N PHE A 252 8.63 27.06 7.50
CA PHE A 252 7.83 27.27 8.70
C PHE A 252 6.35 27.54 8.42
N VAL A 253 6.03 28.18 7.28
CA VAL A 253 4.64 28.44 6.88
C VAL A 253 3.96 27.13 6.47
N LEU A 254 4.64 26.29 5.71
CA LEU A 254 4.13 24.99 5.29
C LEU A 254 3.96 24.07 6.50
N ALA A 255 4.95 23.98 7.36
CA ALA A 255 4.88 23.20 8.59
C ALA A 255 3.69 23.63 9.47
N LYS A 256 3.53 24.93 9.70
CA LYS A 256 2.39 25.48 10.44
C LYS A 256 1.05 25.11 9.81
N SER A 257 0.95 25.19 8.50
CA SER A 257 -0.27 24.82 7.77
C SER A 257 -0.63 23.36 8.00
N SER A 258 0.33 22.44 7.83
CA SER A 258 0.14 21.01 8.05
C SER A 258 -0.23 20.68 9.50
N LEU A 259 0.46 21.26 10.48
CA LEU A 259 0.17 21.04 11.91
C LEU A 259 -1.22 21.55 12.30
N ASN A 260 -1.64 22.71 11.78
CA ASN A 260 -2.99 23.23 12.01
C ASN A 260 -4.07 22.35 11.35
N GLU A 261 -3.84 21.83 10.15
CA GLU A 261 -4.77 20.92 9.48
C GLU A 261 -4.93 19.62 10.30
N ILE A 262 -3.84 19.02 10.79
CA ILE A 262 -3.91 17.86 11.69
C ILE A 262 -4.70 18.20 12.96
N SER A 263 -4.43 19.34 13.58
CA SER A 263 -5.12 19.79 14.81
C SER A 263 -6.63 20.01 14.59
N GLN A 264 -7.03 20.45 13.41
CA GLN A 264 -8.44 20.67 13.06
C GLN A 264 -9.16 19.36 12.77
N THR A 265 -8.50 18.42 12.05
CA THR A 265 -9.07 17.12 11.72
C THR A 265 -9.06 16.14 12.90
N THR A 266 -8.12 16.32 13.84
CA THR A 266 -7.97 15.48 15.02
C THR A 266 -7.82 16.37 16.27
N PRO A 267 -8.92 16.93 16.82
CA PRO A 267 -8.87 17.88 17.93
C PRO A 267 -8.19 17.34 19.20
N SER A 268 -8.18 16.03 19.42
CA SER A 268 -7.48 15.39 20.54
C SER A 268 -5.96 15.59 20.50
N LEU A 269 -5.39 15.86 19.33
CA LEU A 269 -3.95 16.13 19.15
C LEU A 269 -3.56 17.61 19.37
N GLN A 270 -4.53 18.53 19.49
CA GLN A 270 -4.25 19.96 19.57
C GLN A 270 -3.25 20.32 20.67
N ALA A 271 -3.44 19.80 21.86
CA ALA A 271 -2.53 20.07 22.98
C ALA A 271 -1.13 19.47 22.75
N HIS A 272 -1.07 18.30 22.09
CA HIS A 272 0.19 17.63 21.78
C HIS A 272 1.00 18.40 20.73
N LEU A 273 0.34 18.93 19.69
CA LEU A 273 0.97 19.65 18.57
C LEU A 273 1.26 21.13 18.86
N GLN A 274 0.74 21.68 19.97
CA GLN A 274 0.88 23.11 20.27
C GLN A 274 2.32 23.62 20.30
N PRO A 275 3.31 22.90 20.86
CA PRO A 275 4.71 23.36 20.81
C PRO A 275 5.28 23.45 19.40
N GLU A 276 5.02 22.47 18.52
CA GLU A 276 5.46 22.49 17.12
C GLU A 276 4.78 23.65 16.35
N ILE A 277 3.50 23.89 16.60
CA ILE A 277 2.77 25.04 16.02
C ILE A 277 3.39 26.36 16.49
N THR A 278 3.82 26.43 17.76
CA THR A 278 4.49 27.61 18.31
C THR A 278 5.84 27.83 17.63
N TRP A 279 6.69 26.79 17.55
CA TRP A 279 7.97 26.90 16.85
C TRP A 279 7.81 27.32 15.39
N ALA A 280 6.85 26.72 14.68
CA ALA A 280 6.56 27.09 13.30
C ALA A 280 6.05 28.55 13.17
N THR A 281 5.26 29.03 14.16
CA THR A 281 4.73 30.41 14.18
C THR A 281 5.83 31.43 14.43
N ASP A 282 6.70 31.15 15.38
CA ASP A 282 7.79 32.02 15.79
C ASP A 282 9.01 31.93 14.87
N ARG A 283 8.95 31.01 13.87
CA ARG A 283 10.06 30.68 12.97
C ARG A 283 11.33 30.29 13.73
N ALA A 284 11.15 29.56 14.84
CA ALA A 284 12.21 29.09 15.71
C ALA A 284 12.45 27.60 15.47
N THR A 285 13.72 27.20 15.39
CA THR A 285 14.08 25.79 15.43
C THR A 285 13.83 25.24 16.83
N PRO A 286 13.30 24.02 16.97
CA PRO A 286 13.12 23.38 18.27
C PRO A 286 14.46 23.19 18.98
N PRO A 287 14.47 23.20 20.32
CA PRO A 287 15.63 22.72 21.08
C PRO A 287 15.88 21.25 20.73
N PRO A 288 17.04 20.67 21.11
CA PRO A 288 17.29 19.24 20.89
C PRO A 288 16.12 18.38 21.35
N THR A 289 15.39 17.81 20.38
CA THR A 289 14.12 17.10 20.57
C THR A 289 14.15 15.78 19.85
N THR A 290 13.64 14.73 20.48
CA THR A 290 13.44 13.42 19.86
C THR A 290 11.95 13.17 19.69
N TRP A 291 11.52 13.01 18.45
CA TRP A 291 10.17 12.55 18.11
C TRP A 291 10.19 11.03 17.92
N VAL A 292 9.32 10.34 18.64
CA VAL A 292 9.19 8.88 18.54
C VAL A 292 7.88 8.57 17.83
N TYR A 293 7.98 7.92 16.67
CA TYR A 293 6.83 7.36 15.96
C TYR A 293 6.71 5.88 16.30
N PHE A 294 5.61 5.50 16.91
CA PHE A 294 5.30 4.11 17.20
C PHE A 294 4.32 3.57 16.18
N MET A 295 4.80 2.68 15.30
CA MET A 295 4.02 1.99 14.27
C MET A 295 3.45 0.71 14.88
N ASN A 296 2.18 0.75 15.23
CA ASN A 296 1.47 -0.22 16.06
C ASN A 296 0.57 -1.14 15.24
N GLY A 297 0.75 -2.44 15.44
CA GLY A 297 -0.06 -3.46 14.80
C GLY A 297 0.14 -3.57 13.29
N MET A 298 -0.74 -4.33 12.65
CA MET A 298 -0.78 -4.51 11.19
C MET A 298 -2.07 -3.91 10.64
N GLY A 299 -1.99 -3.28 9.49
CA GLY A 299 -3.14 -2.73 8.77
C GLY A 299 -4.18 -3.80 8.40
N PRO A 300 -5.39 -3.37 8.04
CA PRO A 300 -6.45 -4.28 7.65
C PRO A 300 -6.07 -5.02 6.36
N HIS A 301 -6.61 -6.22 6.19
CA HIS A 301 -6.43 -7.01 5.00
C HIS A 301 -7.76 -7.45 4.39
N LEU A 302 -7.71 -7.93 3.14
CA LEU A 302 -8.89 -8.32 2.41
C LEU A 302 -9.05 -9.84 2.36
N LYS A 303 -10.28 -10.33 2.63
CA LYS A 303 -10.70 -11.72 2.40
C LYS A 303 -11.83 -11.75 1.38
N GLN A 304 -11.92 -12.82 0.63
CA GLN A 304 -13.02 -13.00 -0.32
C GLN A 304 -14.28 -13.46 0.41
N GLU A 305 -15.39 -12.78 0.15
CA GLU A 305 -16.73 -13.20 0.51
C GLU A 305 -17.53 -13.49 -0.76
N LYS A 306 -18.34 -14.54 -0.75
CA LYS A 306 -19.21 -14.92 -1.86
C LYS A 306 -20.67 -14.65 -1.50
N ILE A 307 -21.30 -13.77 -2.26
CA ILE A 307 -22.68 -13.33 -2.03
C ILE A 307 -23.54 -13.71 -3.22
N ALA A 308 -24.64 -14.42 -2.98
CA ALA A 308 -25.61 -14.72 -4.04
C ALA A 308 -26.49 -13.50 -4.29
N MET A 309 -26.68 -13.14 -5.56
CA MET A 309 -27.51 -12.00 -5.98
C MET A 309 -28.61 -12.47 -6.92
N PRO A 310 -29.90 -12.32 -6.56
CA PRO A 310 -30.97 -12.67 -7.46
C PRO A 310 -31.04 -11.68 -8.63
N ILE A 311 -31.04 -12.22 -9.86
CA ILE A 311 -31.21 -11.44 -11.10
C ILE A 311 -32.44 -11.99 -11.83
N PRO A 312 -33.47 -11.15 -12.11
CA PRO A 312 -34.62 -11.58 -12.87
C PRO A 312 -34.22 -11.89 -14.33
N LEU A 313 -34.78 -12.95 -14.87
CA LEU A 313 -34.68 -13.33 -16.28
C LEU A 313 -36.09 -13.54 -16.86
N SER A 314 -36.21 -13.50 -18.18
CA SER A 314 -37.51 -13.77 -18.82
C SER A 314 -37.89 -15.26 -18.61
N GLY A 315 -38.76 -15.52 -17.63
CA GLY A 315 -39.20 -16.86 -17.26
C GLY A 315 -38.71 -17.36 -15.91
N GLY A 316 -38.14 -16.47 -15.05
CA GLY A 316 -37.68 -16.82 -13.72
C GLY A 316 -36.62 -15.88 -13.19
N PHE A 317 -35.77 -16.37 -12.31
CA PHE A 317 -34.60 -15.64 -11.83
C PHE A 317 -33.37 -16.57 -11.79
N THR A 318 -32.19 -15.97 -11.86
CA THR A 318 -30.92 -16.65 -11.64
C THR A 318 -30.24 -16.08 -10.39
N MET A 319 -29.38 -16.87 -9.76
CA MET A 319 -28.66 -16.52 -8.53
C MET A 319 -27.15 -16.56 -8.76
N PRO A 320 -26.60 -15.67 -9.59
CA PRO A 320 -25.14 -15.61 -9.73
C PRO A 320 -24.48 -15.25 -8.40
N THR A 321 -23.25 -15.74 -8.24
CA THR A 321 -22.43 -15.45 -7.07
C THR A 321 -21.47 -14.30 -7.39
N LEU A 322 -21.54 -13.25 -6.57
CA LEU A 322 -20.56 -12.18 -6.54
C LEU A 322 -19.40 -12.59 -5.66
N ALA A 323 -18.17 -12.34 -6.11
CA ALA A 323 -16.98 -12.47 -5.28
C ALA A 323 -16.53 -11.07 -4.86
N LEU A 324 -16.80 -10.69 -3.63
CA LEU A 324 -16.54 -9.37 -3.10
C LEU A 324 -15.41 -9.40 -2.06
N PRO A 325 -14.56 -8.36 -1.99
CA PRO A 325 -13.56 -8.24 -0.94
C PRO A 325 -14.22 -7.80 0.36
N LYS A 326 -13.95 -8.50 1.46
CA LYS A 326 -14.33 -8.14 2.82
C LYS A 326 -13.11 -7.68 3.59
N MET A 327 -13.16 -6.50 4.18
CA MET A 327 -12.09 -5.99 5.02
C MET A 327 -12.11 -6.66 6.39
N ILE A 328 -10.95 -7.11 6.81
CA ILE A 328 -10.71 -7.72 8.12
C ILE A 328 -9.70 -6.85 8.85
N PHE A 329 -10.08 -6.36 10.01
CA PHE A 329 -9.21 -5.61 10.90
C PHE A 329 -8.35 -6.55 11.73
N ASN A 330 -7.15 -6.10 12.06
CA ASN A 330 -6.26 -6.80 12.96
C ASN A 330 -6.23 -6.06 14.30
N ASP A 331 -6.78 -6.69 15.34
CA ASP A 331 -6.87 -6.13 16.69
C ASP A 331 -5.70 -6.53 17.58
N ASP A 332 -4.73 -7.31 17.05
CA ASP A 332 -3.52 -7.72 17.77
C ASP A 332 -2.50 -6.57 17.82
N ARG A 333 -2.74 -5.63 18.72
CA ARG A 333 -1.90 -4.44 18.97
C ARG A 333 -1.97 -4.04 20.44
N ILE A 334 -1.06 -3.18 20.89
CA ILE A 334 -1.08 -2.59 22.24
C ILE A 334 -1.70 -1.19 22.19
N ASP A 335 -2.25 -0.72 23.31
CA ASP A 335 -2.93 0.58 23.35
C ASP A 335 -1.96 1.75 23.22
N THR A 336 -0.85 1.72 23.96
CA THR A 336 0.20 2.74 23.99
C THR A 336 1.57 2.11 24.17
N MET A 337 2.62 2.87 23.92
CA MET A 337 4.00 2.50 24.24
C MET A 337 4.57 3.48 25.25
N THR A 338 5.24 2.96 26.26
CA THR A 338 5.95 3.78 27.24
C THR A 338 7.41 3.96 26.81
N ILE A 339 7.90 5.18 26.90
CA ILE A 339 9.27 5.58 26.59
C ILE A 339 9.91 6.08 27.88
N GLU A 340 11.01 5.47 28.27
CA GLU A 340 11.76 5.85 29.46
C GLU A 340 13.15 6.35 29.10
N THR A 341 13.58 7.41 29.77
CA THR A 341 14.96 7.91 29.76
C THR A 341 15.71 7.44 31.02
N ASN A 342 17.02 7.52 31.03
CA ASN A 342 17.82 7.14 32.20
C ASN A 342 17.59 8.02 33.42
N THR A 343 16.94 9.20 33.27
CA THR A 343 16.54 10.05 34.38
C THR A 343 15.29 9.54 35.10
N GLY A 344 14.69 8.46 34.65
CA GLY A 344 13.43 7.90 35.16
C GLY A 344 12.18 8.64 34.69
N ALA A 345 12.32 9.63 33.78
CA ALA A 345 11.15 10.24 33.14
C ALA A 345 10.52 9.24 32.15
N ALA A 346 9.22 9.03 32.31
CA ALA A 346 8.42 8.18 31.44
C ALA A 346 7.42 9.02 30.65
N THR A 347 7.25 8.72 29.36
CA THR A 347 6.29 9.37 28.46
C THR A 347 5.54 8.30 27.68
N GLU A 348 4.23 8.42 27.59
CA GLU A 348 3.40 7.55 26.76
C GLU A 348 3.20 8.16 25.38
N THR A 349 3.04 7.28 24.40
CA THR A 349 2.71 7.68 23.02
C THR A 349 1.23 8.04 22.89
N THR A 350 0.92 9.01 22.01
CA THR A 350 -0.43 9.44 21.67
C THR A 350 -0.75 9.07 20.24
N LEU A 351 -1.97 8.62 19.96
CA LEU A 351 -2.42 8.27 18.60
C LEU A 351 -2.36 9.51 17.69
N LEU A 352 -1.53 9.43 16.65
CA LEU A 352 -1.37 10.46 15.63
C LEU A 352 -2.18 10.17 14.37
N SER A 353 -2.15 8.93 13.91
CA SER A 353 -2.81 8.51 12.66
C SER A 353 -3.40 7.12 12.81
N ASP A 354 -4.70 7.00 12.65
CA ASP A 354 -5.41 5.72 12.52
C ASP A 354 -5.41 5.29 11.05
N THR A 355 -4.35 4.60 10.64
CA THR A 355 -4.16 4.15 9.27
C THR A 355 -5.23 3.12 8.86
N ALA A 356 -5.68 2.29 9.79
CA ALA A 356 -6.73 1.31 9.52
C ALA A 356 -8.06 2.01 9.17
N SER A 357 -8.42 3.08 9.86
CA SER A 357 -9.59 3.89 9.54
C SER A 357 -9.46 4.63 8.22
N ILE A 358 -8.27 5.17 7.88
CA ILE A 358 -8.00 5.81 6.59
C ILE A 358 -8.22 4.81 5.44
N VAL A 359 -7.64 3.62 5.54
CA VAL A 359 -7.76 2.56 4.53
C VAL A 359 -9.20 2.07 4.43
N SER A 360 -9.89 1.91 5.56
CA SER A 360 -11.30 1.52 5.63
C SER A 360 -12.20 2.54 4.95
N TRP A 361 -11.99 3.82 5.20
CA TRP A 361 -12.75 4.88 4.56
C TRP A 361 -12.55 4.87 3.04
N GLN A 362 -11.31 4.80 2.55
CA GLN A 362 -10.99 4.71 1.12
C GLN A 362 -11.61 3.46 0.47
N PHE A 363 -11.63 2.34 1.19
CA PHE A 363 -12.26 1.12 0.73
C PHE A 363 -13.78 1.28 0.62
N LYS A 364 -14.43 1.86 1.63
CA LYS A 364 -15.88 2.12 1.67
C LYS A 364 -16.34 3.00 0.52
N GLU A 365 -15.60 4.06 0.20
CA GLU A 365 -15.88 4.95 -0.93
C GLU A 365 -15.85 4.20 -2.29
N ARG A 366 -15.02 3.16 -2.43
CA ARG A 366 -14.89 2.36 -3.64
C ARG A 366 -15.89 1.21 -3.73
N LEU A 367 -16.53 0.83 -2.63
CA LEU A 367 -17.41 -0.34 -2.58
C LEU A 367 -18.57 -0.30 -3.59
N PRO A 368 -19.31 0.80 -3.77
CA PRO A 368 -20.39 0.85 -4.76
C PRO A 368 -19.89 0.51 -6.16
N LEU A 369 -18.69 0.98 -6.52
CA LEU A 369 -18.07 0.68 -7.79
C LEU A 369 -17.67 -0.79 -7.91
N ILE A 370 -17.05 -1.35 -6.87
CA ILE A 370 -16.65 -2.77 -6.82
C ILE A 370 -17.88 -3.67 -6.96
N ILE A 371 -18.94 -3.41 -6.19
CA ILE A 371 -20.18 -4.19 -6.22
C ILE A 371 -20.85 -4.10 -7.59
N SER A 372 -20.93 -2.90 -8.18
CA SER A 372 -21.50 -2.70 -9.52
C SER A 372 -20.74 -3.47 -10.59
N HIS A 373 -19.40 -3.44 -10.57
CA HIS A 373 -18.58 -4.18 -11.51
C HIS A 373 -18.78 -5.69 -11.40
N GLU A 374 -18.79 -6.22 -10.16
CA GLU A 374 -19.02 -7.65 -9.94
C GLU A 374 -20.44 -8.05 -10.35
N ALA A 375 -21.44 -7.21 -10.08
CA ALA A 375 -22.81 -7.45 -10.49
C ALA A 375 -22.95 -7.51 -12.02
N ILE A 376 -22.36 -6.57 -12.77
CA ILE A 376 -22.35 -6.57 -14.23
C ILE A 376 -21.68 -7.84 -14.75
N ARG A 377 -20.52 -8.20 -14.21
CA ARG A 377 -19.78 -9.41 -14.59
C ARG A 377 -20.56 -10.68 -14.32
N ALA A 378 -21.16 -10.80 -13.15
CA ALA A 378 -22.00 -11.91 -12.75
C ALA A 378 -23.24 -12.05 -13.65
N THR A 379 -23.87 -10.92 -13.98
CA THR A 379 -25.02 -10.87 -14.91
C THR A 379 -24.64 -11.33 -16.31
N ALA A 380 -23.55 -10.81 -16.87
CA ALA A 380 -23.07 -11.23 -18.20
C ALA A 380 -22.77 -12.73 -18.25
N LYS A 381 -22.14 -13.27 -17.23
CA LYS A 381 -21.88 -14.71 -17.11
C LYS A 381 -23.18 -15.53 -16.98
N ALA A 382 -24.12 -15.07 -16.17
CA ALA A 382 -25.42 -15.74 -15.98
C ALA A 382 -26.22 -15.80 -17.29
N ILE A 383 -26.24 -14.71 -18.05
CA ILE A 383 -26.87 -14.63 -19.37
C ILE A 383 -26.21 -15.62 -20.34
N ALA A 384 -24.89 -15.64 -20.41
CA ALA A 384 -24.14 -16.55 -21.28
C ALA A 384 -24.44 -18.03 -20.94
N THR A 385 -24.54 -18.38 -19.67
CA THR A 385 -24.90 -19.72 -19.20
C THR A 385 -26.33 -20.07 -19.54
N TYR A 386 -27.28 -19.16 -19.34
CA TYR A 386 -28.68 -19.36 -19.69
C TYR A 386 -28.85 -19.61 -21.20
N ALA A 387 -28.17 -18.83 -22.04
CA ALA A 387 -28.16 -19.02 -23.48
C ALA A 387 -27.57 -20.40 -23.88
N ALA A 388 -26.46 -20.80 -23.25
CA ALA A 388 -25.84 -22.11 -23.47
C ALA A 388 -26.78 -23.27 -23.05
N MET A 389 -27.48 -23.15 -21.93
CA MET A 389 -28.46 -24.15 -21.47
C MET A 389 -29.64 -24.27 -22.43
N ARG A 390 -30.19 -23.15 -22.93
CA ARG A 390 -31.27 -23.20 -23.93
C ARG A 390 -30.84 -23.86 -25.22
N MET A 391 -29.65 -23.50 -25.75
CA MET A 391 -29.08 -24.15 -26.91
C MET A 391 -28.90 -25.66 -26.68
N ALA A 392 -28.48 -26.07 -25.48
CA ALA A 392 -28.34 -27.49 -25.13
C ALA A 392 -29.67 -28.24 -25.12
N GLN A 393 -30.74 -27.61 -24.60
CA GLN A 393 -32.10 -28.17 -24.61
C GLN A 393 -32.66 -28.31 -26.01
N GLU A 394 -32.45 -27.33 -26.89
CA GLU A 394 -32.95 -27.33 -28.28
C GLU A 394 -32.17 -28.29 -29.17
N ALA A 395 -30.86 -28.46 -28.95
CA ALA A 395 -29.99 -29.26 -29.81
C ALA A 395 -30.07 -30.76 -29.57
N GLN A 396 -30.65 -31.25 -28.47
CA GLN A 396 -30.69 -32.66 -28.05
C GLN A 396 -29.34 -33.41 -28.22
N ASN A 397 -28.24 -32.68 -28.08
CA ASN A 397 -26.89 -33.17 -28.35
C ASN A 397 -26.04 -33.17 -27.06
N ALA A 398 -25.50 -34.33 -26.68
CA ALA A 398 -24.69 -34.51 -25.48
C ALA A 398 -23.48 -33.58 -25.40
N TRP A 399 -22.88 -33.18 -26.50
CA TRP A 399 -21.74 -32.24 -26.54
C TRP A 399 -22.14 -30.81 -26.17
N VAL A 400 -23.33 -30.36 -26.59
CA VAL A 400 -23.84 -29.02 -26.23
C VAL A 400 -24.21 -28.98 -24.76
N SER A 401 -24.74 -30.09 -24.22
CA SER A 401 -25.00 -30.21 -22.77
C SER A 401 -23.72 -30.20 -21.95
N LEU A 402 -22.66 -30.88 -22.39
CA LEU A 402 -21.32 -30.84 -21.79
C LEU A 402 -20.71 -29.42 -21.82
N PHE A 403 -20.91 -28.69 -22.92
CA PHE A 403 -20.46 -27.30 -23.03
C PHE A 403 -21.21 -26.38 -22.07
N ALA A 404 -22.52 -26.53 -21.90
CA ALA A 404 -23.33 -25.78 -20.94
C ALA A 404 -22.90 -26.06 -19.50
N ILE A 405 -22.60 -27.32 -19.15
CA ILE A 405 -22.06 -27.70 -17.85
C ILE A 405 -20.67 -27.07 -17.64
N GLY A 406 -19.80 -27.10 -18.65
CA GLY A 406 -18.49 -26.48 -18.63
C GLY A 406 -18.55 -24.97 -18.38
N THR A 407 -19.50 -24.24 -18.98
CA THR A 407 -19.71 -22.81 -18.74
C THR A 407 -20.22 -22.53 -17.34
N LEU A 408 -21.05 -23.39 -16.76
CA LEU A 408 -21.50 -23.25 -15.35
C LEU A 408 -20.35 -23.44 -14.37
N ILE A 409 -19.53 -24.46 -14.57
CA ILE A 409 -18.33 -24.70 -13.72
C ILE A 409 -17.36 -23.52 -13.84
N TYR A 410 -17.17 -23.00 -15.06
CA TYR A 410 -16.36 -21.80 -15.29
C TYR A 410 -16.87 -20.58 -14.54
N GLN A 411 -18.19 -20.34 -14.52
CA GLN A 411 -18.77 -19.20 -13.80
C GLN A 411 -18.46 -19.24 -12.32
N VAL A 412 -18.68 -20.40 -11.67
CA VAL A 412 -18.49 -20.56 -10.23
C VAL A 412 -17.01 -20.46 -9.85
N GLY A 413 -16.12 -21.02 -10.68
CA GLY A 413 -14.69 -21.06 -10.42
C GLY A 413 -13.96 -19.75 -10.73
N SER A 414 -14.47 -18.93 -11.65
CA SER A 414 -13.79 -17.72 -12.14
C SER A 414 -14.14 -16.44 -11.39
N ALA A 415 -15.10 -16.49 -10.44
CA ALA A 415 -15.45 -15.33 -9.62
C ALA A 415 -14.40 -15.16 -8.50
N GLN A 416 -13.55 -14.15 -8.63
CA GLN A 416 -12.47 -13.85 -7.68
C GLN A 416 -12.44 -12.36 -7.40
N ALA A 417 -12.44 -11.99 -6.10
CA ALA A 417 -12.27 -10.62 -5.64
C ALA A 417 -10.79 -10.20 -5.70
N ASP A 418 -10.53 -8.92 -5.89
CA ASP A 418 -9.18 -8.36 -5.70
C ASP A 418 -8.91 -8.24 -4.19
N LEU A 419 -7.91 -9.00 -3.71
CA LEU A 419 -7.54 -9.07 -2.30
C LEU A 419 -6.17 -8.43 -2.03
N ARG A 420 -5.59 -7.76 -3.03
CA ARG A 420 -4.29 -7.12 -2.90
C ARG A 420 -4.38 -5.90 -2.00
N CYS A 421 -3.50 -5.83 -1.02
CA CYS A 421 -3.35 -4.73 -0.08
C CYS A 421 -1.96 -4.79 0.56
N TRP A 422 -1.46 -3.66 0.99
CA TRP A 422 -0.18 -3.55 1.70
C TRP A 422 -0.35 -3.99 3.16
N ARG A 423 0.07 -5.20 3.51
CA ARG A 423 -0.22 -5.84 4.80
C ARG A 423 0.75 -5.49 5.93
N THR A 424 2.00 -5.15 5.59
CA THR A 424 3.01 -4.71 6.58
C THR A 424 2.86 -3.24 6.98
N MET A 425 1.86 -2.53 6.43
CA MET A 425 1.48 -1.19 6.88
C MET A 425 0.97 -1.24 8.33
N PRO A 426 1.33 -0.28 9.20
CA PRO A 426 0.82 -0.26 10.57
C PRO A 426 -0.69 0.02 10.60
N ALA A 427 -1.39 -0.53 11.60
CA ALA A 427 -2.80 -0.21 11.85
C ALA A 427 -2.94 1.21 12.40
N GLU A 428 -2.06 1.59 13.31
CA GLU A 428 -2.00 2.90 13.96
C GLU A 428 -0.58 3.42 14.00
N ILE A 429 -0.44 4.73 14.00
CA ILE A 429 0.85 5.40 14.22
C ILE A 429 0.64 6.39 15.36
N HIS A 430 1.37 6.17 16.45
CA HIS A 430 1.39 7.06 17.60
C HIS A 430 2.63 7.94 17.56
N VAL A 431 2.60 9.03 18.32
CA VAL A 431 3.73 9.96 18.46
C VAL A 431 3.98 10.28 19.93
N ALA A 432 5.24 10.45 20.26
CA ALA A 432 5.67 11.13 21.48
C ALA A 432 6.77 12.14 21.15
N ARG A 433 6.82 13.23 21.90
CA ARG A 433 7.89 14.24 21.84
C ARG A 433 8.56 14.32 23.18
N ILE A 434 9.88 14.17 23.19
CA ILE A 434 10.71 14.26 24.41
C ILE A 434 11.95 15.13 24.12
N GLY A 435 12.46 15.80 25.14
CA GLY A 435 13.79 16.39 25.04
C GLY A 435 14.83 15.29 24.82
N THR A 436 15.76 15.47 23.88
CA THR A 436 16.81 14.47 23.62
C THR A 436 17.62 14.21 24.89
N PRO A 437 17.69 12.97 25.40
CA PRO A 437 18.40 12.65 26.62
C PRO A 437 19.92 12.85 26.46
N ALA A 438 20.57 13.31 27.50
CA ALA A 438 22.01 13.64 27.47
C ALA A 438 22.90 12.39 27.23
N ASP A 439 22.45 11.21 27.63
CA ASP A 439 23.13 9.92 27.36
C ASP A 439 22.68 9.26 26.06
N GLY A 440 21.75 9.88 25.35
CA GLY A 440 21.24 9.37 24.08
C GLY A 440 20.44 8.07 24.19
N THR A 441 20.04 7.62 25.38
CA THR A 441 19.40 6.31 25.56
C THR A 441 17.89 6.43 25.78
N LEU A 442 17.11 5.69 25.00
CA LEU A 442 15.66 5.54 25.13
C LEU A 442 15.30 4.06 25.27
N ARG A 443 14.45 3.73 26.25
CA ARG A 443 13.93 2.39 26.49
C ARG A 443 12.46 2.36 26.16
N PHE A 444 12.02 1.32 25.45
CA PHE A 444 10.64 1.16 25.03
C PHE A 444 10.02 -0.06 25.72
N SER A 445 8.83 0.10 26.25
CA SER A 445 8.06 -0.96 26.90
C SER A 445 6.58 -0.87 26.55
N THR A 446 5.91 -2.02 26.65
CA THR A 446 4.46 -2.12 26.58
C THR A 446 3.82 -1.60 27.87
N PRO A 447 2.50 -1.33 27.91
CA PRO A 447 1.82 -0.85 29.12
C PRO A 447 1.94 -1.77 30.34
N ASP A 448 2.09 -3.08 30.10
CA ASP A 448 2.33 -4.09 31.16
C ASP A 448 3.79 -4.20 31.60
N GLY A 449 4.68 -3.34 31.08
CA GLY A 449 6.09 -3.26 31.46
C GLY A 449 7.02 -4.21 30.73
N ARG A 450 6.57 -4.94 29.72
CA ARG A 450 7.45 -5.78 28.88
C ARG A 450 8.35 -4.90 28.03
N ALA A 451 9.66 -5.06 28.17
CA ALA A 451 10.63 -4.36 27.31
C ALA A 451 10.53 -4.85 25.88
N ILE A 452 10.47 -3.92 24.91
CA ILE A 452 10.39 -4.22 23.47
C ILE A 452 11.58 -3.70 22.68
N GLY A 453 12.43 -2.86 23.27
CA GLY A 453 13.66 -2.42 22.63
C GLY A 453 14.31 -1.22 23.28
N ILE A 454 15.48 -0.85 22.74
CA ILE A 454 16.29 0.30 23.19
C ILE A 454 16.78 1.02 21.93
N ALA A 455 16.68 2.36 21.90
CA ALA A 455 17.30 3.18 20.87
C ALA A 455 18.48 3.97 21.45
N SER A 456 19.50 4.16 20.62
CA SER A 456 20.53 5.17 20.81
C SER A 456 20.28 6.34 19.85
N VAL A 457 20.18 7.56 20.39
CA VAL A 457 20.00 8.79 19.61
C VAL A 457 21.20 9.72 19.86
N THR A 458 21.45 10.64 18.96
CA THR A 458 22.56 11.58 19.09
C THR A 458 22.23 12.64 20.14
N PRO A 459 22.98 12.72 21.25
CA PRO A 459 22.78 13.73 22.28
C PRO A 459 22.95 15.15 21.74
N ASN A 460 22.20 16.09 22.30
CA ASN A 460 22.20 17.53 21.93
C ASN A 460 21.77 17.81 20.47
N GLU A 461 21.26 16.81 19.76
CA GLU A 461 20.72 16.93 18.42
C GLU A 461 19.24 16.57 18.38
N SER A 462 18.55 17.04 17.36
CA SER A 462 17.16 16.61 17.09
C SER A 462 17.15 15.27 16.36
N ASN A 463 16.26 14.38 16.77
CA ASN A 463 16.19 13.02 16.26
C ASN A 463 14.75 12.59 16.00
N ILE A 464 14.59 11.60 15.13
CA ILE A 464 13.39 10.78 15.01
C ILE A 464 13.76 9.34 15.39
N VAL A 465 12.87 8.66 16.11
CA VAL A 465 12.97 7.21 16.32
C VAL A 465 11.68 6.58 15.84
N VAL A 466 11.77 5.64 14.90
CA VAL A 466 10.63 4.84 14.47
C VAL A 466 10.70 3.48 15.16
N VAL A 467 9.66 3.17 15.92
CA VAL A 467 9.51 1.89 16.63
C VAL A 467 8.35 1.13 16.01
N SER A 468 8.58 -0.06 15.44
CA SER A 468 7.54 -0.85 14.79
C SER A 468 7.29 -2.14 15.55
N LEU A 469 6.06 -2.34 16.01
CA LEU A 469 5.60 -3.55 16.70
C LEU A 469 4.36 -4.09 15.97
N PRO A 470 4.51 -5.13 15.15
CA PRO A 470 3.44 -5.60 14.26
C PRO A 470 2.33 -6.38 14.98
N SER A 471 2.58 -6.86 16.18
CA SER A 471 1.60 -7.55 17.01
C SER A 471 1.93 -7.34 18.50
N ALA A 472 0.91 -7.41 19.36
CA ALA A 472 1.11 -7.33 20.81
C ALA A 472 2.01 -8.46 21.33
N ALA A 473 2.00 -9.61 20.65
CA ALA A 473 2.79 -10.79 21.01
C ALA A 473 4.23 -10.78 20.47
N ALA A 474 4.58 -9.85 19.56
CA ALA A 474 5.95 -9.77 19.04
C ALA A 474 6.96 -9.54 20.17
N PRO A 475 8.04 -10.33 20.24
CA PRO A 475 8.98 -10.27 21.35
C PRO A 475 9.80 -8.97 21.39
N THR A 476 10.10 -8.42 20.22
CA THR A 476 10.90 -7.19 20.03
C THR A 476 10.31 -6.31 18.96
N ALA A 477 10.51 -5.00 19.07
CA ALA A 477 10.21 -4.04 18.02
C ALA A 477 11.38 -3.87 17.06
N SER A 478 11.11 -3.54 15.81
CA SER A 478 12.12 -2.93 14.93
C SER A 478 12.31 -1.48 15.34
N ILE A 479 13.55 -1.03 15.44
CA ILE A 479 13.90 0.31 15.87
C ILE A 479 14.81 0.96 14.83
N MET A 480 14.38 2.11 14.32
CA MET A 480 15.07 2.92 13.32
C MET A 480 15.37 4.30 13.91
N PRO A 481 16.57 4.53 14.43
CA PRO A 481 17.00 5.86 14.85
C PRO A 481 17.40 6.69 13.64
N VAL A 482 17.03 7.96 13.62
CA VAL A 482 17.31 8.93 12.57
C VAL A 482 17.77 10.23 13.19
N GLN A 483 18.97 10.66 12.89
CA GLN A 483 19.48 11.95 13.32
C GLN A 483 19.03 13.05 12.34
N LEU A 484 18.35 14.09 12.84
CA LEU A 484 17.86 15.20 12.02
C LEU A 484 18.86 16.34 11.88
N THR A 485 19.59 16.68 12.95
CA THR A 485 20.51 17.83 12.99
C THR A 485 21.92 17.40 13.32
N GLY A 486 22.90 18.28 13.09
CA GLY A 486 24.31 18.03 13.39
C GLY A 486 25.05 17.13 12.40
N PRO A 487 26.34 16.90 12.63
CA PRO A 487 27.17 16.01 11.81
C PRO A 487 26.72 14.56 11.98
N ARG A 488 26.74 13.82 10.87
CA ARG A 488 26.24 12.43 10.83
C ARG A 488 27.38 11.48 10.49
N GLU A 489 27.35 10.31 11.14
CA GLU A 489 28.20 9.20 10.75
C GLU A 489 27.66 8.56 9.45
N PRO A 490 28.54 7.98 8.61
CA PRO A 490 28.11 7.23 7.45
C PRO A 490 27.18 6.09 7.84
N TYR A 491 26.12 5.92 7.06
CA TYR A 491 25.20 4.79 7.24
C TYR A 491 25.93 3.45 7.04
N THR A 492 25.68 2.54 7.95
CA THR A 492 26.13 1.15 7.83
C THR A 492 24.93 0.24 8.10
N PRO A 493 24.55 -0.62 7.16
CA PRO A 493 23.40 -1.49 7.35
C PRO A 493 23.64 -2.48 8.49
N THR A 494 22.66 -2.66 9.36
CA THR A 494 22.68 -3.69 10.40
C THR A 494 22.30 -5.07 9.87
N PHE A 495 21.65 -5.11 8.72
CA PHE A 495 21.28 -6.28 7.94
C PHE A 495 21.34 -5.89 6.45
N SER A 496 21.74 -6.81 5.58
CA SER A 496 21.74 -6.57 4.13
C SER A 496 21.21 -7.78 3.38
N LEU A 497 20.29 -7.52 2.46
CA LEU A 497 19.71 -8.51 1.54
C LEU A 497 20.62 -8.77 0.33
N LYS A 498 21.58 -7.87 0.08
CA LYS A 498 22.56 -8.01 -0.99
C LYS A 498 23.85 -8.64 -0.44
N PRO A 499 24.54 -9.47 -1.24
CA PRO A 499 25.88 -9.88 -0.88
C PRO A 499 26.75 -8.61 -0.76
N PRO A 500 27.75 -8.60 0.14
CA PRO A 500 28.72 -7.53 0.16
C PRO A 500 29.34 -7.37 -1.23
N PRO A 501 29.66 -6.14 -1.68
CA PRO A 501 30.34 -5.94 -2.94
C PRO A 501 31.60 -6.80 -2.95
N GLU A 502 31.82 -7.55 -4.05
CA GLU A 502 33.07 -8.25 -4.25
C GLU A 502 34.16 -7.18 -4.17
N VAL A 503 35.04 -7.29 -3.18
CA VAL A 503 36.25 -6.50 -3.12
C VAL A 503 37.06 -7.00 -4.30
N GLU A 504 37.14 -6.21 -5.40
CA GLU A 504 38.17 -6.43 -6.41
C GLU A 504 39.51 -6.39 -5.65
N GLU A 505 40.08 -7.57 -5.41
CA GLU A 505 41.46 -7.66 -5.02
C GLU A 505 42.25 -6.94 -6.14
N THR A 506 42.66 -5.72 -5.89
CA THR A 506 43.66 -5.07 -6.70
C THR A 506 44.90 -5.93 -6.53
N ASP A 507 45.17 -6.77 -7.53
CA ASP A 507 46.46 -7.43 -7.69
C ASP A 507 47.52 -6.32 -7.73
N ASP A 508 48.06 -6.05 -6.55
CA ASP A 508 49.25 -5.24 -6.37
C ASP A 508 50.45 -6.10 -6.89
N GLU A 509 50.54 -6.19 -8.22
CA GLU A 509 51.72 -6.72 -8.86
C GLU A 509 52.90 -5.86 -8.42
N THR A 510 53.57 -6.36 -7.40
CA THR A 510 54.92 -5.96 -7.02
C THR A 510 55.80 -5.87 -8.27
N ALA A 511 55.98 -4.64 -8.74
CA ALA A 511 57.04 -4.32 -9.69
C ALA A 511 58.37 -4.55 -9.01
N THR A 512 58.92 -5.75 -9.17
CA THR A 512 60.32 -6.02 -8.89
C THR A 512 61.19 -5.21 -9.86
N ALA A 513 61.92 -4.29 -9.27
CA ALA A 513 63.04 -3.62 -9.93
C ALA A 513 64.08 -4.67 -10.35
N ASP A 514 64.31 -4.78 -11.62
CA ASP A 514 65.62 -5.20 -12.16
C ASP A 514 65.78 -4.63 -13.58
N ASP A 515 66.71 -3.84 -13.82
CA ASP A 515 67.93 -3.88 -14.53
C ASP A 515 68.34 -2.54 -15.20
N ALA A 516 69.30 -1.96 -14.60
CA ALA A 516 70.08 -0.91 -15.22
C ALA A 516 70.99 -1.55 -16.33
N SER A 517 71.13 -0.87 -17.41
CA SER A 517 72.20 -0.92 -18.43
C SER A 517 71.74 -1.22 -19.85
N ARG A 518 71.74 -0.18 -20.64
CA ARG A 518 72.51 -0.07 -21.88
C ARG A 518 72.30 1.27 -22.59
N GLU A 519 73.33 2.03 -22.47
CA GLU A 519 73.97 2.99 -23.33
C GLU A 519 73.54 3.14 -24.81
N THR A 520 73.44 4.44 -25.14
CA THR A 520 74.00 5.08 -26.34
C THR A 520 73.60 4.62 -27.74
N SER A 521 73.01 5.50 -28.51
CA SER A 521 73.61 6.27 -29.62
C SER A 521 72.49 6.92 -30.48
N ALA A 522 72.49 8.23 -30.54
CA ALA A 522 72.90 9.08 -31.65
C ALA A 522 72.05 8.98 -32.94
N SER A 523 71.40 10.07 -33.28
CA SER A 523 71.62 10.97 -34.41
C SER A 523 70.28 11.39 -35.10
N ALA A 524 70.04 12.69 -35.02
CA ALA A 524 69.94 13.63 -36.13
C ALA A 524 68.77 13.49 -37.13
N SER A 525 68.10 14.58 -37.15
CA SER A 525 67.21 15.16 -38.14
C SER A 525 67.67 15.05 -39.61
N PRO A 526 66.89 15.44 -40.61
CA PRO A 526 66.10 16.70 -40.64
C PRO A 526 64.61 16.54 -40.74
#